data_3173c699ee1f996e4e1db6ee2f1fc0d2
#
_entry.id   3173c699ee1f996e4e1db6ee2f1fc0d2
#
_cell.length_a   1.000
_cell.length_b   1.000
_cell.length_c   1.000
_cell.angle_alpha   90.00
_cell.angle_beta   90.00
_cell.angle_gamma   90.00
#
_symmetry.space_group_name_H-M   'P 1'
#
loop_
_entity.id
_entity.type
_entity.pdbx_description
1 polymer ?
#
loop_
_entity_poly.entity_id
_entity_poly.type
_entity_poly.pdbx_seq_one_letter_code
_entity_poly.pdbx_strand_id
1 'polypeptide(L)'
;MFSRSSRLLRFALSCNLVFSALCGLAVLIWPSIGPALGPLPGWLMTSLGVGLLGFAALISAVLWRLRVGAALLISVMDFLWVISTLPLAIIPSFLTSQGQIVVVSVATIVALWCLLQLAGIRAMLRDPNGTANSFKHCVRLTSGATPDKLWPVIRDLGSISRYSSALKSSRLEGGDRPAPGVVRVCTNPKDQSWAEEVVSIDDDARSLVLRFRVEAEDFPFPFAAMSGGWLVSPAIEGSVVDVWWTVSPKQRHLGWLLLAVATIPLDRDMPRLVAAMEAGGVDASRKAANAMPALGYC
;
A
#
# COMPACT_ATOMS: atom_id res chain seq x y z
N MET A 1 -9.62 6.45 15.68
CA MET A 1 -10.56 7.33 14.95
C MET A 1 -10.20 7.26 13.47
N PHE A 2 -11.06 6.75 12.59
CA PHE A 2 -10.74 6.61 11.15
C PHE A 2 -10.74 7.99 10.48
N SER A 3 -9.68 8.30 9.70
CA SER A 3 -9.67 9.55 8.93
C SER A 3 -10.85 9.58 7.94
N ARG A 4 -11.36 10.77 7.62
CA ARG A 4 -12.45 10.93 6.63
C ARG A 4 -12.10 10.26 5.29
N SER A 5 -10.83 10.23 4.92
CA SER A 5 -10.34 9.66 3.66
C SER A 5 -10.47 8.13 3.56
N SER A 6 -10.42 7.40 4.68
CA SER A 6 -10.58 5.93 4.66
C SER A 6 -12.05 5.47 4.58
N ARG A 7 -13.03 6.35 4.83
CA ARG A 7 -14.46 5.99 4.88
C ARG A 7 -15.00 5.52 3.53
N LEU A 8 -14.66 6.23 2.45
CA LEU A 8 -15.10 5.85 1.10
C LEU A 8 -14.57 4.47 0.71
N LEU A 9 -13.29 4.21 0.95
CA LEU A 9 -12.67 2.93 0.63
C LEU A 9 -13.29 1.79 1.45
N ARG A 10 -13.48 1.99 2.76
CA ARG A 10 -14.16 1.00 3.62
C ARG A 10 -15.57 0.73 3.17
N PHE A 11 -16.34 1.78 2.83
CA PHE A 11 -17.69 1.64 2.31
C PHE A 11 -17.72 0.80 1.03
N ALA A 12 -16.90 1.15 0.03
CA ALA A 12 -16.84 0.44 -1.23
C ALA A 12 -16.44 -1.04 -1.05
N LEU A 13 -15.42 -1.32 -0.23
CA LEU A 13 -15.01 -2.69 0.09
C LEU A 13 -16.10 -3.45 0.85
N SER A 14 -16.81 -2.82 1.80
CA SER A 14 -17.90 -3.48 2.53
C SER A 14 -19.07 -3.83 1.62
N CYS A 15 -19.44 -2.94 0.71
CA CYS A 15 -20.49 -3.23 -0.28
C CYS A 15 -20.08 -4.36 -1.22
N ASN A 16 -18.83 -4.36 -1.70
CA ASN A 16 -18.30 -5.44 -2.54
C ASN A 16 -18.27 -6.78 -1.79
N LEU A 17 -17.84 -6.78 -0.52
CA LEU A 17 -17.87 -7.95 0.36
C LEU A 17 -19.29 -8.57 0.42
N VAL A 18 -20.28 -7.74 0.78
CA VAL A 18 -21.67 -8.21 0.92
C VAL A 18 -22.22 -8.71 -0.41
N PHE A 19 -21.97 -7.98 -1.49
CA PHE A 19 -22.40 -8.34 -2.83
C PHE A 19 -21.79 -9.68 -3.27
N SER A 20 -20.47 -9.85 -3.13
CA SER A 20 -19.77 -11.09 -3.50
C SER A 20 -20.24 -12.28 -2.66
N ALA A 21 -20.44 -12.07 -1.35
CA ALA A 21 -20.96 -13.12 -0.46
C ALA A 21 -22.38 -13.56 -0.84
N LEU A 22 -23.27 -12.60 -1.09
CA LEU A 22 -24.66 -12.89 -1.50
C LEU A 22 -24.70 -13.60 -2.85
N CYS A 23 -23.93 -13.16 -3.84
CA CYS A 23 -23.84 -13.81 -5.14
C CYS A 23 -23.28 -15.25 -5.01
N GLY A 24 -22.22 -15.43 -4.23
CA GLY A 24 -21.63 -16.74 -3.97
C GLY A 24 -22.61 -17.71 -3.31
N LEU A 25 -23.30 -17.26 -2.26
CA LEU A 25 -24.34 -18.05 -1.59
C LEU A 25 -25.52 -18.37 -2.53
N ALA A 26 -26.01 -17.40 -3.30
CA ALA A 26 -27.09 -17.60 -4.23
C ALA A 26 -26.78 -18.71 -5.25
N VAL A 27 -25.59 -18.66 -5.85
CA VAL A 27 -25.16 -19.66 -6.83
C VAL A 27 -25.05 -21.08 -6.21
N LEU A 28 -24.63 -21.19 -4.94
CA LEU A 28 -24.48 -22.49 -4.26
C LEU A 28 -25.83 -23.04 -3.76
N ILE A 29 -26.73 -22.20 -3.28
CA ILE A 29 -28.02 -22.63 -2.67
C ILE A 29 -29.06 -22.92 -3.74
N TRP A 30 -29.04 -22.21 -4.89
CA TRP A 30 -30.01 -22.39 -5.97
C TRP A 30 -29.36 -22.95 -7.23
N PRO A 31 -29.23 -24.29 -7.37
CA PRO A 31 -28.62 -24.94 -8.53
C PRO A 31 -29.32 -24.61 -9.85
N SER A 32 -30.59 -24.18 -9.81
CA SER A 32 -31.37 -23.77 -10.98
C SER A 32 -30.87 -22.48 -11.65
N ILE A 33 -30.01 -21.67 -10.96
CA ILE A 33 -29.42 -20.47 -11.54
C ILE A 33 -28.53 -20.82 -12.75
N GLY A 34 -27.74 -21.88 -12.68
CA GLY A 34 -26.83 -22.28 -13.77
C GLY A 34 -27.58 -22.49 -15.10
N PRO A 35 -28.58 -23.41 -15.19
CA PRO A 35 -29.37 -23.62 -16.39
C PRO A 35 -30.10 -22.38 -16.88
N ALA A 36 -30.54 -21.47 -16.00
CA ALA A 36 -31.16 -20.22 -16.37
C ALA A 36 -30.20 -19.23 -17.05
N LEU A 37 -28.94 -19.26 -16.65
CA LEU A 37 -27.89 -18.40 -17.25
C LEU A 37 -27.42 -18.93 -18.61
N GLY A 38 -27.37 -20.25 -18.81
CA GLY A 38 -26.92 -20.88 -20.05
C GLY A 38 -26.53 -22.35 -19.89
N PRO A 39 -25.98 -22.99 -20.92
CA PRO A 39 -25.54 -24.37 -20.86
C PRO A 39 -24.22 -24.51 -20.08
N LEU A 40 -24.20 -24.00 -18.84
CA LEU A 40 -23.02 -23.99 -18.00
C LEU A 40 -22.92 -25.29 -17.19
N PRO A 41 -21.74 -25.95 -17.14
CA PRO A 41 -21.58 -27.16 -16.35
C PRO A 41 -21.69 -26.86 -14.84
N GLY A 42 -22.28 -27.77 -14.08
CA GLY A 42 -22.54 -27.58 -12.64
C GLY A 42 -21.26 -27.33 -11.83
N TRP A 43 -20.14 -28.00 -12.20
CA TRP A 43 -18.84 -27.76 -11.53
C TRP A 43 -18.35 -26.31 -11.65
N LEU A 44 -18.64 -25.65 -12.78
CA LEU A 44 -18.28 -24.24 -13.00
C LEU A 44 -19.05 -23.32 -12.07
N MET A 45 -20.36 -23.57 -11.88
CA MET A 45 -21.21 -22.81 -10.98
C MET A 45 -20.78 -23.00 -9.53
N THR A 46 -20.47 -24.24 -9.12
CA THR A 46 -19.94 -24.49 -7.77
C THR A 46 -18.61 -23.80 -7.55
N SER A 47 -17.69 -23.88 -8.52
CA SER A 47 -16.38 -23.20 -8.43
C SER A 47 -16.55 -21.67 -8.36
N LEU A 48 -17.47 -21.11 -9.12
CA LEU A 48 -17.80 -19.69 -9.08
C LEU A 48 -18.32 -19.28 -7.67
N GLY A 49 -19.28 -20.03 -7.13
CA GLY A 49 -19.85 -19.73 -5.81
C GLY A 49 -18.80 -19.80 -4.70
N VAL A 50 -17.97 -20.89 -4.68
CA VAL A 50 -16.87 -21.02 -3.72
C VAL A 50 -15.83 -19.92 -3.91
N GLY A 51 -15.47 -19.59 -5.15
CA GLY A 51 -14.52 -18.51 -5.46
C GLY A 51 -15.00 -17.13 -4.97
N LEU A 52 -16.31 -16.82 -5.14
CA LEU A 52 -16.90 -15.57 -4.64
C LEU A 52 -16.90 -15.49 -3.11
N LEU A 53 -17.16 -16.60 -2.42
CA LEU A 53 -17.05 -16.64 -0.95
C LEU A 53 -15.60 -16.50 -0.48
N GLY A 54 -14.64 -17.13 -1.16
CA GLY A 54 -13.22 -16.95 -0.90
C GLY A 54 -12.77 -15.50 -1.12
N PHE A 55 -13.27 -14.86 -2.19
CA PHE A 55 -13.01 -13.45 -2.45
C PHE A 55 -13.62 -12.54 -1.38
N ALA A 56 -14.85 -12.81 -0.93
CA ALA A 56 -15.47 -12.10 0.18
C ALA A 56 -14.64 -12.24 1.48
N ALA A 57 -14.13 -13.43 1.79
CA ALA A 57 -13.24 -13.63 2.92
C ALA A 57 -11.93 -12.84 2.80
N LEU A 58 -11.34 -12.75 1.59
CA LEU A 58 -10.17 -11.93 1.31
C LEU A 58 -10.46 -10.43 1.55
N ILE A 59 -11.60 -9.92 1.05
CA ILE A 59 -12.01 -8.53 1.30
C ILE A 59 -12.18 -8.27 2.80
N SER A 60 -12.78 -9.21 3.55
CA SER A 60 -12.92 -9.11 5.00
C SER A 60 -11.56 -8.99 5.71
N ALA A 61 -10.56 -9.78 5.30
CA ALA A 61 -9.21 -9.70 5.83
C ALA A 61 -8.55 -8.33 5.53
N VAL A 62 -8.78 -7.78 4.31
CA VAL A 62 -8.31 -6.44 3.94
C VAL A 62 -8.99 -5.36 4.76
N LEU A 63 -10.29 -5.47 5.04
CA LEU A 63 -11.03 -4.52 5.88
C LEU A 63 -10.55 -4.50 7.33
N TRP A 64 -10.13 -5.65 7.86
CA TRP A 64 -9.58 -5.74 9.21
C TRP A 64 -8.28 -4.94 9.34
N ARG A 65 -7.35 -5.14 8.40
CA ARG A 65 -6.07 -4.42 8.36
C ARG A 65 -5.96 -3.66 7.04
N LEU A 66 -6.72 -2.54 6.94
CA LEU A 66 -6.79 -1.77 5.71
C LEU A 66 -5.40 -1.26 5.31
N ARG A 67 -4.85 -1.85 4.24
CA ARG A 67 -3.61 -1.43 3.59
C ARG A 67 -3.90 -1.02 2.16
N VAL A 68 -3.30 0.08 1.72
CA VAL A 68 -3.48 0.62 0.37
C VAL A 68 -3.14 -0.42 -0.71
N GLY A 69 -2.00 -1.09 -0.59
CA GLY A 69 -1.58 -2.12 -1.54
C GLY A 69 -2.53 -3.34 -1.59
N ALA A 70 -3.07 -3.76 -0.43
CA ALA A 70 -4.05 -4.85 -0.38
C ALA A 70 -5.40 -4.44 -1.00
N ALA A 71 -5.87 -3.21 -0.74
CA ALA A 71 -7.07 -2.68 -1.36
C ALA A 71 -6.90 -2.53 -2.88
N LEU A 72 -5.72 -2.12 -3.34
CA LEU A 72 -5.40 -2.07 -4.78
C LEU A 72 -5.48 -3.46 -5.41
N LEU A 73 -4.99 -4.51 -4.73
CA LEU A 73 -5.10 -5.89 -5.21
C LEU A 73 -6.57 -6.30 -5.41
N ILE A 74 -7.46 -5.98 -4.44
CA ILE A 74 -8.92 -6.23 -4.60
C ILE A 74 -9.45 -5.51 -5.84
N SER A 75 -9.10 -4.22 -6.02
CA SER A 75 -9.55 -3.45 -7.21
C SER A 75 -9.03 -4.04 -8.53
N VAL A 76 -7.80 -4.56 -8.56
CA VAL A 76 -7.25 -5.25 -9.73
C VAL A 76 -8.01 -6.55 -10.00
N MET A 77 -8.35 -7.33 -8.98
CA MET A 77 -9.14 -8.56 -9.14
C MET A 77 -10.55 -8.26 -9.67
N ASP A 78 -11.23 -7.22 -9.15
CA ASP A 78 -12.51 -6.75 -9.67
C ASP A 78 -12.42 -6.34 -11.15
N PHE A 79 -11.39 -5.56 -11.50
CA PHE A 79 -11.15 -5.13 -12.87
C PHE A 79 -10.92 -6.31 -13.81
N LEU A 80 -10.07 -7.27 -13.43
CA LEU A 80 -9.81 -8.48 -14.21
C LEU A 80 -11.08 -9.33 -14.37
N TRP A 81 -11.89 -9.43 -13.31
CA TRP A 81 -13.17 -10.12 -13.38
C TRP A 81 -14.12 -9.47 -14.39
N VAL A 82 -14.28 -8.14 -14.37
CA VAL A 82 -15.10 -7.39 -15.35
C VAL A 82 -14.61 -7.64 -16.76
N ILE A 83 -13.32 -7.51 -17.02
CA ILE A 83 -12.73 -7.72 -18.36
C ILE A 83 -12.95 -9.16 -18.85
N SER A 84 -12.76 -10.15 -17.98
CA SER A 84 -12.91 -11.56 -18.35
C SER A 84 -14.37 -11.99 -18.59
N THR A 85 -15.34 -11.27 -18.03
CA THR A 85 -16.77 -11.56 -18.21
C THR A 85 -17.38 -10.86 -19.44
N LEU A 86 -16.77 -9.81 -19.99
CA LEU A 86 -17.24 -9.12 -21.20
C LEU A 86 -17.42 -10.04 -22.42
N PRO A 87 -16.48 -10.94 -22.75
CA PRO A 87 -16.65 -11.88 -23.86
C PRO A 87 -17.87 -12.78 -23.71
N LEU A 88 -18.19 -13.21 -22.48
CA LEU A 88 -19.37 -14.05 -22.21
C LEU A 88 -20.68 -13.31 -22.50
N ALA A 89 -20.71 -12.01 -22.32
CA ALA A 89 -21.88 -11.18 -22.62
C ALA A 89 -22.07 -10.91 -24.11
N ILE A 90 -20.98 -10.98 -24.91
CA ILE A 90 -20.98 -10.62 -26.35
C ILE A 90 -21.21 -11.85 -27.22
N ILE A 91 -20.73 -13.04 -26.81
CA ILE A 91 -20.82 -14.26 -27.61
C ILE A 91 -22.14 -14.99 -27.31
N PRO A 92 -23.12 -15.03 -28.25
CA PRO A 92 -24.47 -15.53 -27.99
C PRO A 92 -24.55 -17.02 -27.61
N SER A 93 -23.53 -17.80 -27.95
CA SER A 93 -23.53 -19.27 -27.70
C SER A 93 -23.24 -19.68 -26.27
N PHE A 94 -22.72 -18.76 -25.41
CA PHE A 94 -22.34 -19.08 -24.04
C PHE A 94 -23.46 -18.91 -23.02
N LEU A 95 -24.34 -17.92 -23.23
CA LEU A 95 -25.36 -17.55 -22.27
C LEU A 95 -26.73 -17.42 -22.96
N THR A 96 -27.80 -17.65 -22.20
CA THR A 96 -29.16 -17.25 -22.58
C THR A 96 -29.25 -15.71 -22.59
N SER A 97 -30.29 -15.15 -23.21
CA SER A 97 -30.55 -13.70 -23.16
C SER A 97 -30.70 -13.20 -21.72
N GLN A 98 -31.34 -13.98 -20.85
CA GLN A 98 -31.42 -13.67 -19.41
C GLN A 98 -30.03 -13.74 -18.74
N GLY A 99 -29.24 -14.74 -19.07
CA GLY A 99 -27.87 -14.88 -18.58
C GLY A 99 -27.00 -13.71 -18.97
N GLN A 100 -27.10 -13.23 -20.22
CA GLN A 100 -26.35 -12.03 -20.67
C GLN A 100 -26.74 -10.79 -19.84
N ILE A 101 -28.04 -10.56 -19.64
CA ILE A 101 -28.53 -9.43 -18.81
C ILE A 101 -27.97 -9.52 -17.39
N VAL A 102 -28.00 -10.69 -16.75
CA VAL A 102 -27.47 -10.91 -15.40
C VAL A 102 -25.98 -10.64 -15.35
N VAL A 103 -25.19 -11.21 -16.28
CA VAL A 103 -23.72 -11.04 -16.30
C VAL A 103 -23.34 -9.58 -16.53
N VAL A 104 -24.01 -8.87 -17.45
CA VAL A 104 -23.76 -7.44 -17.70
C VAL A 104 -24.13 -6.61 -16.47
N SER A 105 -25.24 -6.91 -15.81
CA SER A 105 -25.67 -6.19 -14.58
C SER A 105 -24.65 -6.38 -13.46
N VAL A 106 -24.22 -7.62 -13.21
CA VAL A 106 -23.21 -7.94 -12.20
C VAL A 106 -21.87 -7.28 -12.55
N ALA A 107 -21.43 -7.35 -13.82
CA ALA A 107 -20.19 -6.69 -14.26
C ALA A 107 -20.24 -5.17 -14.05
N THR A 108 -21.38 -4.54 -14.32
CA THR A 108 -21.59 -3.10 -14.10
C THR A 108 -21.50 -2.74 -12.62
N ILE A 109 -22.10 -3.53 -11.73
CA ILE A 109 -22.05 -3.32 -10.28
C ILE A 109 -20.60 -3.48 -9.79
N VAL A 110 -19.88 -4.52 -10.22
CA VAL A 110 -18.48 -4.76 -9.82
C VAL A 110 -17.57 -3.64 -10.35
N ALA A 111 -17.78 -3.18 -11.59
CA ALA A 111 -17.06 -2.04 -12.15
C ALA A 111 -17.27 -0.77 -11.31
N LEU A 112 -18.49 -0.52 -10.85
CA LEU A 112 -18.79 0.61 -9.95
C LEU A 112 -18.03 0.48 -8.63
N TRP A 113 -18.01 -0.70 -8.00
CA TRP A 113 -17.23 -0.92 -6.78
C TRP A 113 -15.75 -0.74 -7.01
N CYS A 114 -15.21 -1.24 -8.12
CA CYS A 114 -13.81 -1.02 -8.51
C CYS A 114 -13.47 0.47 -8.61
N LEU A 115 -14.30 1.27 -9.30
CA LEU A 115 -14.11 2.71 -9.42
C LEU A 115 -14.16 3.44 -8.07
N LEU A 116 -15.12 3.08 -7.20
CA LEU A 116 -15.23 3.65 -5.86
C LEU A 116 -14.05 3.27 -4.96
N GLN A 117 -13.52 2.04 -5.07
CA GLN A 117 -12.32 1.61 -4.37
C GLN A 117 -11.10 2.41 -4.83
N LEU A 118 -10.90 2.57 -6.14
CA LEU A 118 -9.82 3.37 -6.71
C LEU A 118 -9.91 4.84 -6.28
N ALA A 119 -11.11 5.43 -6.28
CA ALA A 119 -11.35 6.77 -5.76
C ALA A 119 -11.03 6.87 -4.25
N GLY A 120 -11.39 5.84 -3.47
CA GLY A 120 -11.08 5.74 -2.06
C GLY A 120 -9.58 5.61 -1.77
N ILE A 121 -8.84 4.81 -2.55
CA ILE A 121 -7.38 4.69 -2.48
C ILE A 121 -6.73 6.05 -2.78
N ARG A 122 -7.15 6.70 -3.88
CA ARG A 122 -6.65 8.03 -4.24
C ARG A 122 -6.90 9.06 -3.13
N ALA A 123 -8.08 9.02 -2.50
CA ALA A 123 -8.42 9.92 -1.40
C ALA A 123 -7.56 9.67 -0.15
N MET A 124 -7.21 8.40 0.14
CA MET A 124 -6.30 8.06 1.24
C MET A 124 -4.88 8.55 1.02
N LEU A 125 -4.41 8.52 -0.23
CA LEU A 125 -3.05 8.96 -0.58
C LEU A 125 -2.95 10.46 -0.82
N ARG A 126 -4.06 11.21 -0.88
CA ARG A 126 -4.00 12.66 -1.12
C ARG A 126 -3.32 13.36 0.06
N ASP A 127 -2.34 14.19 -0.24
CA ASP A 127 -1.71 15.05 0.76
C ASP A 127 -2.65 16.20 1.14
N PRO A 128 -3.14 16.27 2.38
CA PRO A 128 -4.07 17.34 2.80
C PRO A 128 -3.43 18.72 2.81
N ASN A 129 -2.10 18.79 2.95
CA ASN A 129 -1.33 20.03 3.05
C ASN A 129 -0.59 20.38 1.75
N GLY A 130 -0.72 19.53 0.74
CA GLY A 130 -0.03 19.65 -0.54
C GLY A 130 -0.88 20.29 -1.64
N THR A 131 -0.29 20.40 -2.83
CA THR A 131 -1.01 20.82 -4.04
C THR A 131 -2.02 19.75 -4.50
N ALA A 132 -2.86 20.07 -5.47
CA ALA A 132 -3.85 19.14 -6.03
C ALA A 132 -3.26 17.82 -6.57
N ASN A 133 -1.97 17.82 -6.92
CA ASN A 133 -1.22 16.67 -7.43
C ASN A 133 -0.17 16.15 -6.42
N SER A 134 -0.28 16.49 -5.15
CA SER A 134 0.58 15.98 -4.10
C SER A 134 -0.09 14.79 -3.41
N PHE A 135 0.66 13.72 -3.27
CA PHE A 135 0.22 12.50 -2.60
C PHE A 135 1.17 12.15 -1.47
N LYS A 136 0.63 11.63 -0.39
CA LYS A 136 1.37 11.27 0.82
C LYS A 136 1.05 9.85 1.23
N HIS A 137 2.09 9.08 1.55
CA HIS A 137 1.97 7.83 2.27
C HIS A 137 2.67 7.97 3.61
N CYS A 138 2.01 7.55 4.67
CA CYS A 138 2.55 7.64 6.02
C CYS A 138 2.29 6.33 6.76
N VAL A 139 3.34 5.73 7.30
CA VAL A 139 3.25 4.55 8.15
C VAL A 139 3.59 4.90 9.59
N ARG A 140 2.81 4.35 10.52
CA ARG A 140 3.01 4.46 11.95
C ARG A 140 3.38 3.11 12.51
N LEU A 141 4.53 3.02 13.16
CA LEU A 141 5.08 1.80 13.73
C LEU A 141 5.19 1.94 15.24
N THR A 142 4.83 0.90 15.98
CA THR A 142 5.09 0.82 17.42
C THR A 142 6.37 0.02 17.65
N SER A 143 7.30 0.57 18.41
CA SER A 143 8.60 0.00 18.76
C SER A 143 8.69 -0.24 20.25
N GLY A 144 9.29 -1.35 20.67
CA GLY A 144 9.60 -1.63 22.08
C GLY A 144 10.79 -0.83 22.61
N ALA A 145 11.60 -0.25 21.72
CA ALA A 145 12.73 0.59 22.12
C ALA A 145 12.27 2.01 22.47
N THR A 146 12.91 2.61 23.48
CA THR A 146 12.65 4.00 23.85
C THR A 146 13.11 4.97 22.75
N PRO A 147 12.54 6.20 22.68
CA PRO A 147 12.98 7.21 21.71
C PRO A 147 14.49 7.49 21.79
N ASP A 148 15.07 7.51 22.97
CA ASP A 148 16.50 7.80 23.17
C ASP A 148 17.43 6.69 22.66
N LYS A 149 16.91 5.47 22.50
CA LYS A 149 17.64 4.37 21.85
C LYS A 149 17.47 4.39 20.33
N LEU A 150 16.27 4.71 19.84
CA LEU A 150 15.96 4.64 18.42
C LEU A 150 16.40 5.87 17.64
N TRP A 151 16.24 7.07 18.22
CA TRP A 151 16.57 8.31 17.52
C TRP A 151 18.04 8.41 17.07
N PRO A 152 19.04 8.08 17.89
CA PRO A 152 20.43 8.09 17.43
C PRO A 152 20.69 7.19 16.22
N VAL A 153 19.98 6.05 16.13
CA VAL A 153 20.10 5.09 15.03
C VAL A 153 19.43 5.65 13.76
N ILE A 154 18.22 6.22 13.87
CA ILE A 154 17.51 6.84 12.75
C ILE A 154 18.27 8.06 12.24
N ARG A 155 18.84 8.83 13.14
CA ARG A 155 19.64 10.01 12.82
C ARG A 155 20.95 9.68 12.07
N ASP A 156 21.54 8.50 12.32
CA ASP A 156 22.76 8.06 11.62
C ASP A 156 22.46 7.61 10.19
N LEU A 157 22.21 8.60 9.32
CA LEU A 157 21.81 8.40 7.94
C LEU A 157 22.88 7.68 7.10
N GLY A 158 24.16 7.85 7.44
CA GLY A 158 25.27 7.19 6.76
C GLY A 158 25.28 5.68 6.95
N SER A 159 24.79 5.20 8.08
CA SER A 159 24.82 3.78 8.46
C SER A 159 23.49 3.04 8.23
N ILE A 160 22.47 3.69 7.64
CA ILE A 160 21.12 3.09 7.51
C ILE A 160 21.10 1.78 6.70
N SER A 161 22.04 1.58 5.80
CA SER A 161 22.20 0.32 5.04
C SER A 161 22.47 -0.89 5.95
N ARG A 162 22.98 -0.71 7.16
CA ARG A 162 23.18 -1.79 8.15
C ARG A 162 21.86 -2.38 8.66
N TYR A 163 20.78 -1.61 8.55
CA TYR A 163 19.45 -1.94 9.06
C TYR A 163 18.45 -2.28 7.97
N SER A 164 18.79 -2.04 6.69
CA SER A 164 17.90 -2.25 5.55
C SER A 164 18.49 -3.19 4.53
N SER A 165 17.84 -4.34 4.30
CA SER A 165 18.19 -5.24 3.20
C SER A 165 17.84 -4.66 1.81
N ALA A 166 17.07 -3.58 1.75
CA ALA A 166 16.76 -2.87 0.51
C ALA A 166 17.88 -1.92 0.05
N LEU A 167 18.89 -1.70 0.89
CA LEU A 167 20.03 -0.85 0.60
C LEU A 167 21.34 -1.66 0.59
N LYS A 168 22.11 -1.52 -0.49
CA LYS A 168 23.48 -2.04 -0.61
C LYS A 168 24.48 -1.15 0.14
N SER A 169 24.28 0.16 0.05
CA SER A 169 25.12 1.15 0.73
C SER A 169 24.36 2.44 1.02
N SER A 170 24.85 3.16 2.02
CA SER A 170 24.45 4.53 2.33
C SER A 170 25.69 5.30 2.78
N ARG A 171 25.86 6.53 2.31
CA ARG A 171 26.96 7.42 2.71
C ARG A 171 26.50 8.87 2.75
N LEU A 172 27.19 9.68 3.54
CA LEU A 172 27.00 11.12 3.54
C LEU A 172 27.98 11.80 2.59
N GLU A 173 27.53 12.90 1.97
CA GLU A 173 28.34 13.81 1.16
C GLU A 173 28.09 15.24 1.63
N GLY A 174 29.16 16.04 1.72
CA GLY A 174 29.09 17.42 2.19
C GLY A 174 29.20 17.59 3.71
N GLY A 175 29.46 16.51 4.47
CA GLY A 175 29.67 16.56 5.92
C GLY A 175 29.73 15.18 6.56
N ASP A 176 30.33 15.10 7.74
CA ASP A 176 30.50 13.84 8.49
C ASP A 176 29.29 13.51 9.38
N ARG A 177 28.39 14.45 9.55
CA ARG A 177 27.16 14.31 10.36
C ARG A 177 25.95 14.85 9.61
N PRO A 178 24.75 14.25 9.79
CA PRO A 178 23.53 14.80 9.24
C PRO A 178 23.26 16.21 9.76
N ALA A 179 23.16 17.15 8.84
CA ALA A 179 22.81 18.55 9.08
C ALA A 179 22.08 19.11 7.85
N PRO A 180 21.28 20.17 7.97
CA PRO A 180 20.67 20.80 6.81
C PRO A 180 21.65 21.10 5.68
N GLY A 181 21.32 20.66 4.46
CA GLY A 181 22.18 20.76 3.26
C GLY A 181 23.13 19.57 3.03
N VAL A 182 23.42 18.74 4.04
CA VAL A 182 24.16 17.49 3.85
C VAL A 182 23.33 16.51 3.02
N VAL A 183 23.99 15.78 2.12
CA VAL A 183 23.33 14.85 1.21
C VAL A 183 23.63 13.43 1.64
N ARG A 184 22.60 12.60 1.71
CA ARG A 184 22.72 11.15 1.81
C ARG A 184 22.60 10.53 0.41
N VAL A 185 23.57 9.72 0.02
CA VAL A 185 23.52 8.91 -1.20
C VAL A 185 23.24 7.46 -0.82
N CYS A 186 22.14 6.92 -1.32
CA CYS A 186 21.73 5.53 -1.14
C CYS A 186 21.90 4.76 -2.44
N THR A 187 22.31 3.49 -2.35
CA THR A 187 22.40 2.57 -3.49
C THR A 187 21.63 1.29 -3.13
N ASN A 188 20.77 0.84 -4.02
CA ASN A 188 20.03 -0.42 -3.85
C ASN A 188 20.84 -1.64 -4.33
N PRO A 189 20.37 -2.89 -4.10
CA PRO A 189 21.07 -4.10 -4.56
C PRO A 189 21.17 -4.25 -6.09
N LYS A 190 20.44 -3.43 -6.87
CA LYS A 190 20.52 -3.38 -8.35
C LYS A 190 21.48 -2.29 -8.85
N ASP A 191 22.29 -1.73 -7.96
CA ASP A 191 23.25 -0.64 -8.24
C ASP A 191 22.59 0.68 -8.73
N GLN A 192 21.28 0.87 -8.50
CA GLN A 192 20.63 2.15 -8.71
C GLN A 192 20.84 3.04 -7.49
N SER A 193 21.31 4.26 -7.72
CA SER A 193 21.58 5.23 -6.67
C SER A 193 20.62 6.40 -6.72
N TRP A 194 20.41 7.03 -5.56
CA TRP A 194 19.68 8.29 -5.45
C TRP A 194 20.25 9.11 -4.30
N ALA A 195 20.07 10.41 -4.40
CA ALA A 195 20.53 11.36 -3.40
C ALA A 195 19.34 12.00 -2.66
N GLU A 196 19.51 12.17 -1.36
CA GLU A 196 18.53 12.78 -0.45
C GLU A 196 19.23 13.88 0.37
N GLU A 197 18.75 15.10 0.25
CA GLU A 197 19.25 16.24 0.99
C GLU A 197 18.52 16.36 2.34
N VAL A 198 19.25 16.55 3.42
CA VAL A 198 18.69 16.87 4.72
C VAL A 198 18.11 18.27 4.68
N VAL A 199 16.79 18.41 4.81
CA VAL A 199 16.09 19.70 4.86
C VAL A 199 16.09 20.24 6.27
N SER A 200 15.73 19.39 7.23
CA SER A 200 15.72 19.73 8.64
C SER A 200 15.99 18.51 9.49
N ILE A 201 16.62 18.73 10.63
CA ILE A 201 16.79 17.76 11.70
C ILE A 201 16.59 18.50 13.02
N ASP A 202 15.78 17.94 13.89
CA ASP A 202 15.45 18.47 15.21
C ASP A 202 15.60 17.33 16.22
N ASP A 203 16.61 17.46 17.08
CA ASP A 203 16.95 16.44 18.08
C ASP A 203 15.96 16.46 19.26
N ASP A 204 15.40 17.61 19.60
CA ASP A 204 14.43 17.74 20.70
C ASP A 204 13.08 17.15 20.30
N ALA A 205 12.61 17.49 19.10
CA ALA A 205 11.41 16.91 18.50
C ALA A 205 11.63 15.50 17.94
N ARG A 206 12.86 15.02 17.82
CA ARG A 206 13.27 13.77 17.20
C ARG A 206 12.65 13.61 15.81
N SER A 207 12.80 14.65 15.00
CA SER A 207 12.26 14.71 13.64
C SER A 207 13.35 14.95 12.60
N LEU A 208 13.16 14.34 11.43
CA LEU A 208 14.06 14.43 10.29
C LEU A 208 13.24 14.58 9.02
N VAL A 209 13.58 15.55 8.18
CA VAL A 209 12.98 15.73 6.85
C VAL A 209 14.05 15.68 5.78
N LEU A 210 13.80 14.88 4.77
CA LEU A 210 14.66 14.65 3.60
C LEU A 210 13.93 15.07 2.33
N ARG A 211 14.66 15.67 1.39
CA ARG A 211 14.23 15.97 0.03
C ARG A 211 15.05 15.17 -0.95
N PHE A 212 14.40 14.39 -1.80
CA PHE A 212 15.07 13.62 -2.85
C PHE A 212 15.48 14.55 -4.00
N ARG A 213 16.68 14.37 -4.51
CA ARG A 213 17.20 15.08 -5.68
C ARG A 213 16.69 14.39 -6.93
N VAL A 214 15.46 14.73 -7.32
CA VAL A 214 14.72 14.11 -8.44
C VAL A 214 15.22 14.58 -9.82
N GLU A 215 16.05 15.61 -9.86
CA GLU A 215 16.66 16.20 -11.05
C GLU A 215 17.76 15.33 -11.66
N ALA A 216 18.32 14.40 -10.87
CA ALA A 216 19.34 13.48 -11.34
C ALA A 216 18.79 12.61 -12.48
N GLU A 217 19.59 12.47 -13.55
CA GLU A 217 19.18 11.77 -14.77
C GLU A 217 18.87 10.28 -14.51
N ASP A 218 19.58 9.70 -13.54
CA ASP A 218 19.47 8.31 -13.11
C ASP A 218 18.50 8.10 -11.92
N PHE A 219 17.72 9.13 -11.53
CA PHE A 219 16.77 9.03 -10.42
C PHE A 219 15.73 7.91 -10.67
N PRO A 220 15.69 6.86 -9.82
CA PRO A 220 15.01 5.61 -10.15
C PRO A 220 13.48 5.66 -9.97
N PHE A 221 12.92 6.75 -9.44
CA PHE A 221 11.50 6.85 -9.15
C PHE A 221 10.77 7.82 -10.10
N PRO A 222 9.53 7.53 -10.53
CA PRO A 222 8.82 8.30 -11.55
C PRO A 222 8.13 9.57 -10.98
N PHE A 223 8.81 10.28 -10.08
CA PHE A 223 8.28 11.48 -9.42
C PHE A 223 9.00 12.75 -9.88
N ALA A 224 8.26 13.86 -9.98
CA ALA A 224 8.78 15.18 -10.27
C ALA A 224 9.26 15.91 -9.00
N ALA A 225 8.73 15.53 -7.84
CA ALA A 225 9.21 15.94 -6.53
C ALA A 225 8.95 14.81 -5.53
N MET A 226 9.89 14.61 -4.62
CA MET A 226 9.76 13.62 -3.56
C MET A 226 10.44 14.14 -2.29
N SER A 227 9.77 14.00 -1.17
CA SER A 227 10.31 14.24 0.16
C SER A 227 9.87 13.12 1.10
N GLY A 228 10.57 12.96 2.19
CA GLY A 228 10.22 11.98 3.21
C GLY A 228 10.72 12.44 4.58
N GLY A 229 10.29 11.73 5.61
CA GLY A 229 10.76 12.09 6.93
C GLY A 229 10.40 11.06 7.99
N TRP A 230 10.94 11.30 9.17
CA TRP A 230 10.81 10.48 10.35
C TRP A 230 10.42 11.35 11.54
N LEU A 231 9.57 10.80 12.40
CA LEU A 231 9.24 11.38 13.70
C LEU A 231 9.20 10.25 14.72
N VAL A 232 9.94 10.40 15.82
CA VAL A 232 9.95 9.44 16.92
C VAL A 232 9.33 10.09 18.14
N SER A 233 8.23 9.52 18.62
CA SER A 233 7.50 10.01 19.77
C SER A 233 7.46 8.97 20.87
N PRO A 234 7.45 9.35 22.17
CA PRO A 234 7.29 8.41 23.26
C PRO A 234 5.89 7.76 23.21
N ALA A 235 5.85 6.48 23.60
CA ALA A 235 4.62 5.73 23.86
C ALA A 235 4.56 5.26 25.31
N ILE A 236 3.44 4.67 25.74
CA ILE A 236 3.31 4.09 27.09
C ILE A 236 4.38 3.02 27.29
N GLU A 237 4.62 2.20 26.28
CA GLU A 237 5.72 1.24 26.23
C GLU A 237 6.51 1.48 24.95
N GLY A 238 7.80 1.90 25.06
CA GLY A 238 8.68 2.14 23.95
C GLY A 238 8.43 3.45 23.19
N SER A 239 8.27 3.37 21.87
CA SER A 239 8.07 4.55 21.01
C SER A 239 7.11 4.30 19.84
N VAL A 240 6.60 5.39 19.30
CA VAL A 240 5.90 5.44 18.01
C VAL A 240 6.84 6.08 17.00
N VAL A 241 6.99 5.43 15.85
CA VAL A 241 7.80 5.91 14.75
C VAL A 241 6.88 6.17 13.56
N ASP A 242 6.72 7.44 13.20
CA ASP A 242 6.02 7.85 11.98
C ASP A 242 7.05 8.05 10.86
N VAL A 243 6.81 7.39 9.72
CA VAL A 243 7.62 7.54 8.52
C VAL A 243 6.71 7.92 7.37
N TRP A 244 7.04 8.99 6.66
CA TRP A 244 6.20 9.46 5.57
C TRP A 244 6.99 9.77 4.30
N TRP A 245 6.29 9.70 3.18
CA TRP A 245 6.73 10.15 1.87
C TRP A 245 5.66 11.01 1.25
N THR A 246 6.06 12.18 0.78
CA THR A 246 5.22 13.06 -0.04
C THR A 246 5.82 13.09 -1.44
N VAL A 247 4.98 12.88 -2.44
CA VAL A 247 5.39 12.80 -3.83
C VAL A 247 4.51 13.67 -4.72
N SER A 248 5.11 14.26 -5.75
CA SER A 248 4.41 14.86 -6.87
C SER A 248 4.78 14.07 -8.13
N PRO A 249 3.85 13.36 -8.76
CA PRO A 249 4.16 12.52 -9.90
C PRO A 249 4.42 13.35 -11.17
N LYS A 250 5.27 12.83 -12.07
CA LYS A 250 5.49 13.42 -13.41
C LYS A 250 4.21 13.38 -14.25
N GLN A 251 3.41 12.31 -14.11
CA GLN A 251 2.12 12.14 -14.81
C GLN A 251 0.95 12.41 -13.87
N ARG A 252 0.18 13.46 -14.16
CA ARG A 252 -0.92 13.95 -13.30
C ARG A 252 -2.00 12.91 -12.99
N HIS A 253 -2.35 12.07 -13.96
CA HIS A 253 -3.53 11.20 -13.85
C HIS A 253 -3.24 9.84 -13.19
N LEU A 254 -2.03 9.29 -13.38
CA LEU A 254 -1.66 7.95 -12.91
C LEU A 254 -0.68 7.96 -11.73
N GLY A 255 -0.18 9.12 -11.33
CA GLY A 255 0.89 9.20 -10.34
C GLY A 255 0.51 8.70 -8.95
N TRP A 256 -0.75 8.86 -8.54
CA TRP A 256 -1.24 8.28 -7.29
C TRP A 256 -1.22 6.75 -7.32
N LEU A 257 -1.44 6.13 -8.49
CA LEU A 257 -1.38 4.69 -8.66
C LEU A 257 0.05 4.17 -8.49
N LEU A 258 1.05 4.91 -9.00
CA LEU A 258 2.47 4.57 -8.79
C LEU A 258 2.82 4.59 -7.30
N LEU A 259 2.34 5.60 -6.55
CA LEU A 259 2.52 5.60 -5.10
C LEU A 259 1.76 4.45 -4.44
N ALA A 260 0.52 4.15 -4.86
CA ALA A 260 -0.24 3.02 -4.32
C ALA A 260 0.50 1.69 -4.50
N VAL A 261 1.14 1.47 -5.65
CA VAL A 261 2.01 0.30 -5.88
C VAL A 261 3.25 0.34 -4.97
N ALA A 262 3.88 1.52 -4.83
CA ALA A 262 5.05 1.69 -3.98
C ALA A 262 4.75 1.47 -2.48
N THR A 263 3.50 1.62 -2.03
CA THR A 263 3.14 1.29 -0.63
C THR A 263 3.33 -0.19 -0.30
N ILE A 264 3.28 -1.09 -1.27
CA ILE A 264 3.41 -2.54 -1.03
C ILE A 264 4.78 -2.88 -0.42
N PRO A 265 5.93 -2.56 -1.06
CA PRO A 265 7.23 -2.78 -0.44
C PRO A 265 7.45 -1.90 0.80
N LEU A 266 6.96 -0.66 0.83
CA LEU A 266 7.11 0.22 1.98
C LEU A 266 6.44 -0.36 3.23
N ASP A 267 5.19 -0.79 3.15
CA ASP A 267 4.44 -1.39 4.26
C ASP A 267 5.06 -2.71 4.75
N ARG A 268 5.73 -3.44 3.85
CA ARG A 268 6.44 -4.67 4.17
C ARG A 268 7.78 -4.43 4.85
N ASP A 269 8.54 -3.44 4.35
CA ASP A 269 9.96 -3.30 4.70
C ASP A 269 10.17 -2.33 5.87
N MET A 270 9.27 -1.37 6.11
CA MET A 270 9.40 -0.44 7.24
C MET A 270 9.35 -1.12 8.62
N PRO A 271 8.43 -2.07 8.91
CA PRO A 271 8.48 -2.81 10.17
C PRO A 271 9.79 -3.58 10.35
N ARG A 272 10.33 -4.15 9.27
CA ARG A 272 11.60 -4.88 9.30
C ARG A 272 12.79 -3.96 9.57
N LEU A 273 12.77 -2.77 8.98
CA LEU A 273 13.79 -1.74 9.19
C LEU A 273 13.82 -1.31 10.65
N VAL A 274 12.66 -0.98 11.24
CA VAL A 274 12.58 -0.58 12.65
C VAL A 274 13.00 -1.72 13.57
N ALA A 275 12.57 -2.97 13.31
CA ALA A 275 13.01 -4.14 14.07
C ALA A 275 14.54 -4.36 13.98
N ALA A 276 15.14 -4.10 12.82
CA ALA A 276 16.60 -4.18 12.66
C ALA A 276 17.32 -3.07 13.43
N MET A 277 16.75 -1.87 13.48
CA MET A 277 17.28 -0.76 14.28
C MET A 277 17.24 -1.07 15.78
N GLU A 278 16.14 -1.66 16.26
CA GLU A 278 16.00 -2.11 17.65
C GLU A 278 17.05 -3.17 18.03
N ALA A 279 17.30 -4.11 17.13
CA ALA A 279 18.20 -5.24 17.34
C ALA A 279 19.68 -4.93 17.08
N GLY A 280 20.01 -3.75 16.53
CA GLY A 280 21.38 -3.35 16.18
C GLY A 280 21.87 -3.83 14.80
N GLY A 281 20.99 -4.34 13.94
CA GLY A 281 21.29 -4.73 12.56
C GLY A 281 20.36 -5.82 12.00
N VAL A 282 20.40 -6.03 10.68
CA VAL A 282 19.55 -7.02 9.98
C VAL A 282 19.78 -8.44 10.50
N ASP A 283 21.03 -8.85 10.69
CA ASP A 283 21.36 -10.20 11.14
C ASP A 283 20.96 -10.44 12.59
N ALA A 284 21.09 -9.43 13.44
CA ALA A 284 20.63 -9.48 14.82
C ALA A 284 19.10 -9.59 14.89
N SER A 285 18.37 -8.84 14.06
CA SER A 285 16.91 -8.90 13.97
C SER A 285 16.39 -10.27 13.51
N ARG A 286 17.09 -10.93 12.59
CA ARG A 286 16.71 -12.27 12.13
C ARG A 286 16.87 -13.34 13.22
N LYS A 287 17.82 -13.16 14.14
CA LYS A 287 18.08 -14.05 15.26
C LYS A 287 17.18 -13.76 16.47
N ALA A 288 16.79 -12.50 16.64
CA ALA A 288 15.89 -12.10 17.70
C ALA A 288 14.46 -12.54 17.34
N ALA A 289 13.85 -13.37 18.17
CA ALA A 289 12.43 -13.75 18.03
C ALA A 289 11.48 -12.60 18.43
N ASN A 290 11.88 -11.36 18.20
CA ASN A 290 11.11 -10.18 18.58
C ASN A 290 9.89 -10.05 17.68
N ALA A 291 8.76 -9.68 18.27
CA ALA A 291 7.55 -9.36 17.53
C ALA A 291 7.84 -8.21 16.56
N MET A 292 7.40 -8.38 15.29
CA MET A 292 7.51 -7.30 14.30
C MET A 292 6.72 -6.09 14.77
N PRO A 293 7.27 -4.86 14.64
CA PRO A 293 6.54 -3.64 14.93
C PRO A 293 5.16 -3.62 14.28
N ALA A 294 4.13 -3.28 15.06
CA ALA A 294 2.78 -3.17 14.52
C ALA A 294 2.69 -1.99 13.56
N LEU A 295 2.12 -2.23 12.39
CA LEU A 295 1.98 -1.23 11.34
C LEU A 295 0.57 -0.64 11.34
N GLY A 296 0.50 0.68 11.43
CA GLY A 296 -0.67 1.50 11.18
C GLY A 296 -0.38 2.58 10.15
N TYR A 297 -1.35 3.48 9.95
CA TYR A 297 -1.17 4.69 9.12
C TYR A 297 -1.35 5.94 9.97
N CYS A 298 -0.58 6.99 9.67
CA CYS A 298 -0.67 8.26 10.38
C CYS A 298 -1.95 9.08 10.05
#